data_0133c2657049837c438eced0ffe10ae3
#
_entry.id   0133c2657049837c438eced0ffe10ae3
#
_cell.length_a   1.000
_cell.length_b   1.000
_cell.length_c   1.000
_cell.angle_alpha   90.00
_cell.angle_beta   90.00
_cell.angle_gamma   90.00
#
_symmetry.space_group_name_H-M   'P 1'
#
loop_
_entity.id
_entity.type
_entity.pdbx_description
1 polymer ?
#
loop_
_entity_poly.entity_id
_entity_poly.type
_entity_poly.pdbx_seq_one_letter_code
_entity_poly.pdbx_strand_id
1 'polypeptide(L)'
;MDDPELEVEGNDELRQFLGTASFGKQTREANVQKQVDLSKRADADASGEGVQKGKTGGHQDDNDDENEDDDDDDDDDDDDDDEDDEYPISHEMVMKTHERAVTAVTLDPSGARLVSGGMDCTLKFHDFASMTPTTIRAFKSVDPTATKSSANVETHPVHQALFNPLSAGHILVATALPQAKILSRDGDVLTEFVKGDMYLRDMHNTKGHISEITTGTWHPTDRNLCVTAGTDSTLRIWDINHSRSQKEVIVHKSKAAGSAGRSRMTAVAWGSPMQGGSNILVSAALDGSLVMWSGDGPFSRPAAEVRDAHVSNTWTGGLDISADGRLVVTRGGDDTIKMWDTRKFKQPINTVSHASTSAQYPTSSIRFSPNSSSVITGSETGHLHILNPATLK
;
A
#
# COMPACT_ATOMS: atom_id res chain seq x y z
N MET A 1 -46.33 20.85 47.04
CA MET A 1 -45.06 21.56 47.31
C MET A 1 -44.20 21.38 46.07
N ASP A 2 -44.25 22.40 45.28
CA ASP A 2 -43.72 22.46 43.92
C ASP A 2 -42.25 22.80 43.99
N ASP A 3 -41.44 22.04 43.24
CA ASP A 3 -40.04 22.38 42.98
C ASP A 3 -39.99 23.34 41.78
N PRO A 4 -39.22 24.42 41.85
CA PRO A 4 -39.12 25.37 40.75
C PRO A 4 -38.15 24.90 39.67
N GLU A 5 -38.59 25.00 38.42
CA GLU A 5 -37.82 24.89 37.20
C GLU A 5 -36.68 25.94 37.18
N LEU A 6 -35.45 25.47 37.09
CA LEU A 6 -34.31 26.28 36.78
C LEU A 6 -34.25 26.47 35.26
N GLU A 7 -34.74 27.60 34.79
CA GLU A 7 -34.49 28.09 33.42
C GLU A 7 -32.99 28.38 33.23
N VAL A 8 -32.39 27.69 32.28
CA VAL A 8 -31.01 27.88 31.90
C VAL A 8 -30.95 29.03 30.86
N GLU A 9 -30.75 30.24 31.34
CA GLU A 9 -30.29 31.38 30.53
C GLU A 9 -28.83 31.16 30.11
N GLY A 10 -28.60 30.48 29.00
CA GLY A 10 -27.25 30.22 28.49
C GLY A 10 -27.19 29.82 27.02
N ASN A 11 -28.37 29.68 26.39
CA ASN A 11 -28.47 29.13 25.07
C ASN A 11 -28.37 30.13 23.92
N ASP A 12 -28.53 31.40 24.19
CA ASP A 12 -28.57 32.42 23.10
C ASP A 12 -27.17 32.91 22.67
N GLU A 13 -26.20 32.97 23.59
CA GLU A 13 -24.80 33.31 23.22
C GLU A 13 -24.14 32.19 22.43
N LEU A 14 -24.46 30.92 22.75
CA LEU A 14 -23.96 29.75 22.01
C LEU A 14 -24.59 29.65 20.60
N ARG A 15 -25.84 30.09 20.45
CA ARG A 15 -26.52 30.18 19.14
C ARG A 15 -25.92 31.24 18.25
N GLN A 16 -25.46 32.35 18.82
CA GLN A 16 -24.84 33.45 18.09
C GLN A 16 -23.41 33.12 17.64
N PHE A 17 -22.69 32.30 18.41
CA PHE A 17 -21.32 31.90 18.10
C PHE A 17 -21.21 30.72 17.14
N LEU A 18 -22.14 29.75 17.21
CA LEU A 18 -22.10 28.52 16.42
C LEU A 18 -23.06 28.49 15.21
N GLY A 19 -23.91 29.46 15.05
CA GLY A 19 -24.84 29.57 13.91
C GLY A 19 -25.87 28.45 13.77
N THR A 20 -25.93 27.48 14.70
CA THR A 20 -26.88 26.36 14.66
C THR A 20 -27.32 25.89 16.05
N ALA A 21 -28.62 25.59 16.19
CA ALA A 21 -29.25 25.25 17.44
C ALA A 21 -29.16 23.78 17.90
N SER A 22 -28.39 22.94 17.17
CA SER A 22 -28.34 21.51 17.51
C SER A 22 -27.11 20.84 16.88
N PHE A 23 -26.31 20.19 17.69
CA PHE A 23 -25.26 19.27 17.26
C PHE A 23 -25.90 17.91 16.90
N GLY A 24 -25.86 17.56 15.62
CA GLY A 24 -26.12 16.22 15.14
C GLY A 24 -27.50 15.97 14.55
N LYS A 25 -27.48 15.64 13.28
CA LYS A 25 -28.47 14.84 12.54
C LYS A 25 -29.41 15.49 11.53
N GLN A 26 -29.25 16.67 11.00
CA GLN A 26 -30.19 17.05 9.92
C GLN A 26 -29.62 17.72 8.67
N THR A 27 -28.36 18.04 8.60
CA THR A 27 -27.82 18.80 7.45
C THR A 27 -27.21 17.92 6.32
N ARG A 28 -27.09 16.62 6.53
CA ARG A 28 -26.47 15.77 5.50
C ARG A 28 -27.40 15.35 4.36
N GLU A 29 -28.66 15.10 4.62
CA GLU A 29 -29.60 14.63 3.58
C GLU A 29 -30.09 15.76 2.65
N ALA A 30 -30.27 16.96 3.16
CA ALA A 30 -30.73 18.11 2.35
C ALA A 30 -29.64 18.66 1.40
N ASN A 31 -28.35 18.48 1.70
CA ASN A 31 -27.25 18.96 0.86
C ASN A 31 -26.95 18.02 -0.31
N VAL A 32 -27.13 16.72 -0.11
CA VAL A 32 -26.90 15.71 -1.18
C VAL A 32 -27.99 15.85 -2.25
N GLN A 33 -29.24 16.06 -1.85
CA GLN A 33 -30.35 16.24 -2.77
C GLN A 33 -30.20 17.50 -3.64
N LYS A 34 -29.69 18.61 -3.05
CA LYS A 34 -29.41 19.84 -3.80
C LYS A 34 -28.22 19.73 -4.76
N GLN A 35 -27.22 18.94 -4.44
CA GLN A 35 -26.09 18.69 -5.34
C GLN A 35 -26.50 17.79 -6.52
N VAL A 36 -27.33 16.78 -6.26
CA VAL A 36 -27.88 15.92 -7.33
C VAL A 36 -28.80 16.69 -8.26
N ASP A 37 -29.58 17.64 -7.76
CA ASP A 37 -30.47 18.48 -8.59
C ASP A 37 -29.70 19.55 -9.38
N LEU A 38 -28.54 20.01 -8.90
CA LEU A 38 -27.66 20.94 -9.63
C LEU A 38 -26.90 20.25 -10.76
N SER A 39 -26.49 19.00 -10.59
CA SER A 39 -25.84 18.24 -11.67
C SER A 39 -26.80 17.86 -12.79
N LYS A 40 -28.08 17.59 -12.50
CA LYS A 40 -29.11 17.29 -13.52
C LYS A 40 -29.57 18.49 -14.34
N ARG A 41 -29.28 19.73 -13.93
CA ARG A 41 -29.66 20.92 -14.67
C ARG A 41 -28.65 21.40 -15.72
N ALA A 42 -27.43 20.90 -15.69
CA ALA A 42 -26.38 21.26 -16.66
C ALA A 42 -26.59 20.65 -18.05
N ASP A 43 -27.35 19.53 -18.14
CA ASP A 43 -27.52 18.80 -19.40
C ASP A 43 -28.78 19.21 -20.21
N ALA A 44 -29.61 20.13 -19.70
CA ALA A 44 -30.91 20.49 -20.33
C ALA A 44 -30.87 21.74 -21.23
N ASP A 45 -29.78 22.52 -21.24
CA ASP A 45 -29.74 23.79 -21.95
C ASP A 45 -28.93 23.79 -23.27
N ALA A 46 -28.53 22.65 -23.77
CA ALA A 46 -27.73 22.53 -25.01
C ALA A 46 -28.53 22.13 -26.27
N SER A 47 -29.87 22.17 -26.27
CA SER A 47 -30.65 21.87 -27.45
C SER A 47 -31.81 22.86 -27.66
N GLY A 48 -31.61 23.88 -28.49
CA GLY A 48 -32.69 24.71 -28.93
C GLY A 48 -32.25 25.93 -29.74
N GLU A 49 -32.72 25.99 -30.96
CA GLU A 49 -32.82 27.07 -31.95
C GLU A 49 -31.87 26.92 -33.13
N GLY A 50 -32.31 26.58 -34.33
CA GLY A 50 -33.51 26.92 -35.09
C GLY A 50 -33.17 27.94 -36.13
N VAL A 51 -33.36 27.67 -37.39
CA VAL A 51 -33.90 28.54 -38.47
C VAL A 51 -33.53 28.03 -39.89
N GLN A 52 -34.46 27.50 -40.53
CA GLN A 52 -35.09 27.64 -41.85
C GLN A 52 -34.30 28.24 -43.03
N LYS A 53 -34.54 27.54 -44.17
CA LYS A 53 -34.91 27.90 -45.54
C LYS A 53 -33.83 27.96 -46.60
N GLY A 54 -34.19 27.26 -47.70
CA GLY A 54 -33.81 27.60 -49.05
C GLY A 54 -33.95 26.46 -50.05
N LYS A 55 -35.01 26.46 -50.81
CA LYS A 55 -35.43 25.58 -51.95
C LYS A 55 -34.56 25.80 -53.20
N THR A 56 -34.50 24.73 -54.00
CA THR A 56 -34.64 24.59 -55.47
C THR A 56 -33.51 23.72 -56.00
N GLY A 57 -33.67 22.68 -56.77
CA GLY A 57 -34.54 22.35 -57.86
C GLY A 57 -33.74 21.51 -58.85
N GLY A 58 -34.18 20.32 -59.17
CA GLY A 58 -34.25 19.66 -60.44
C GLY A 58 -32.97 19.21 -61.19
N HIS A 59 -32.76 17.97 -61.49
CA HIS A 59 -33.01 17.35 -62.77
C HIS A 59 -32.50 15.91 -62.76
N GLN A 60 -33.27 15.05 -63.46
CA GLN A 60 -33.07 13.66 -63.84
C GLN A 60 -31.78 13.48 -64.63
N ASP A 61 -31.17 12.26 -64.54
CA ASP A 61 -31.22 11.25 -65.57
C ASP A 61 -30.44 10.02 -65.21
N ASP A 62 -31.07 8.92 -65.44
CA ASP A 62 -30.71 7.51 -65.61
C ASP A 62 -29.22 7.15 -65.85
N ASN A 63 -28.75 6.10 -65.18
CA ASN A 63 -28.37 4.83 -65.82
C ASN A 63 -27.96 3.77 -64.82
N ASP A 64 -28.45 2.57 -65.09
CA ASP A 64 -28.13 1.27 -64.53
C ASP A 64 -26.64 0.98 -64.52
N ASP A 65 -26.17 0.33 -63.44
CA ASP A 65 -25.39 -0.92 -63.55
C ASP A 65 -25.32 -1.60 -62.18
N GLU A 66 -25.69 -2.84 -62.21
CA GLU A 66 -25.61 -3.86 -61.20
C GLU A 66 -24.15 -4.10 -60.83
N ASN A 67 -23.82 -4.12 -59.49
CA ASN A 67 -22.89 -5.07 -58.93
C ASN A 67 -23.19 -5.21 -57.40
N GLU A 68 -23.68 -6.38 -57.12
CA GLU A 68 -23.73 -7.00 -55.82
C GLU A 68 -22.26 -7.24 -55.37
N ASP A 69 -21.86 -6.68 -54.26
CA ASP A 69 -20.87 -7.22 -53.35
C ASP A 69 -21.27 -6.79 -51.92
N ASP A 70 -21.98 -7.70 -51.28
CA ASP A 70 -22.23 -7.71 -49.84
C ASP A 70 -20.91 -7.92 -49.11
N ASP A 71 -20.27 -6.86 -48.63
CA ASP A 71 -19.31 -6.92 -47.53
C ASP A 71 -19.92 -6.10 -46.40
N ASP A 72 -20.80 -6.78 -45.63
CA ASP A 72 -21.20 -6.36 -44.29
C ASP A 72 -19.98 -6.50 -43.34
N ASP A 73 -19.03 -5.58 -43.42
CA ASP A 73 -18.11 -5.29 -42.35
C ASP A 73 -18.89 -4.52 -41.26
N ASP A 74 -19.64 -5.30 -40.45
CA ASP A 74 -20.05 -4.85 -39.13
C ASP A 74 -18.80 -4.64 -38.30
N ASP A 75 -18.12 -3.50 -38.50
CA ASP A 75 -17.22 -2.89 -37.50
C ASP A 75 -18.10 -2.51 -36.30
N ASP A 76 -18.42 -3.53 -35.47
CA ASP A 76 -18.77 -3.32 -34.07
C ASP A 76 -17.56 -2.65 -33.40
N ASP A 77 -17.42 -1.34 -33.62
CA ASP A 77 -16.71 -0.46 -32.73
C ASP A 77 -17.41 -0.56 -31.37
N ASP A 78 -17.12 -1.65 -30.65
CA ASP A 78 -17.24 -1.69 -29.20
C ASP A 78 -16.29 -0.62 -28.66
N ASP A 79 -16.70 0.64 -28.77
CA ASP A 79 -16.26 1.72 -27.91
C ASP A 79 -16.60 1.26 -26.49
N ASP A 80 -15.75 0.38 -25.93
CA ASP A 80 -15.61 0.19 -24.51
C ASP A 80 -15.26 1.59 -23.96
N ASP A 81 -16.28 2.40 -23.76
CA ASP A 81 -16.26 3.54 -22.87
C ASP A 81 -15.88 2.95 -21.50
N ASP A 82 -14.57 2.72 -21.30
CA ASP A 82 -13.95 2.65 -20.00
C ASP A 82 -14.21 4.02 -19.36
N GLU A 83 -15.47 4.25 -18.94
CA GLU A 83 -15.78 5.26 -17.94
C GLU A 83 -14.91 4.89 -16.76
N ASP A 84 -13.71 5.49 -16.70
CA ASP A 84 -12.85 5.44 -15.55
C ASP A 84 -13.71 5.83 -14.35
N ASP A 85 -14.17 4.82 -13.60
CA ASP A 85 -14.95 4.98 -12.37
C ASP A 85 -14.07 5.70 -11.35
N GLU A 86 -13.88 7.00 -11.54
CA GLU A 86 -13.16 7.84 -10.61
C GLU A 86 -13.98 7.98 -9.33
N TYR A 87 -13.38 7.60 -8.20
CA TYR A 87 -14.00 7.86 -6.91
C TYR A 87 -14.16 9.36 -6.69
N PRO A 88 -15.34 9.83 -6.27
CA PRO A 88 -15.56 11.25 -6.06
C PRO A 88 -14.64 11.82 -4.98
N ILE A 89 -13.78 12.77 -5.34
CA ILE A 89 -12.88 13.47 -4.44
C ILE A 89 -13.53 14.78 -4.02
N SER A 90 -13.81 14.93 -2.72
CA SER A 90 -14.38 16.17 -2.20
C SER A 90 -13.32 17.19 -1.77
N HIS A 91 -12.19 16.71 -1.24
CA HIS A 91 -11.11 17.55 -0.73
C HIS A 91 -9.77 16.85 -0.93
N GLU A 92 -8.77 17.61 -1.32
CA GLU A 92 -7.39 17.16 -1.46
C GLU A 92 -6.48 17.92 -0.50
N MET A 93 -5.55 17.22 0.15
CA MET A 93 -4.51 17.80 0.97
C MET A 93 -3.15 17.30 0.53
N VAL A 94 -2.34 18.16 -0.06
CA VAL A 94 -1.01 17.82 -0.55
C VAL A 94 0.05 18.13 0.52
N MET A 95 0.70 17.09 1.04
CA MET A 95 1.77 17.20 2.03
C MET A 95 3.15 17.14 1.36
N LYS A 96 3.77 18.28 1.11
CA LYS A 96 5.14 18.39 0.56
C LYS A 96 6.17 18.47 1.68
N THR A 97 6.32 17.40 2.45
CA THR A 97 7.19 17.38 3.63
C THR A 97 8.55 16.75 3.37
N HIS A 98 8.70 15.92 2.35
CA HIS A 98 9.96 15.29 1.96
C HIS A 98 10.57 15.97 0.73
N GLU A 99 11.91 16.02 0.69
CA GLU A 99 12.66 16.61 -0.45
C GLU A 99 12.90 15.60 -1.57
N ARG A 100 12.78 14.29 -1.25
CA ARG A 100 12.95 13.18 -2.20
C ARG A 100 11.74 12.25 -2.12
N ALA A 101 11.75 11.21 -2.96
CA ALA A 101 10.68 10.23 -3.02
C ALA A 101 10.36 9.61 -1.65
N VAL A 102 9.09 9.54 -1.33
CA VAL A 102 8.57 8.86 -0.14
C VAL A 102 8.52 7.36 -0.42
N THR A 103 9.21 6.58 0.39
CA THR A 103 9.33 5.11 0.23
C THR A 103 8.45 4.34 1.19
N ALA A 104 8.10 4.96 2.32
CA ALA A 104 7.32 4.34 3.37
C ALA A 104 6.27 5.31 3.92
N VAL A 105 5.05 4.80 4.07
CA VAL A 105 3.94 5.51 4.72
C VAL A 105 3.21 4.53 5.62
N THR A 106 2.94 4.93 6.85
CA THR A 106 2.19 4.11 7.80
C THR A 106 1.33 4.97 8.71
N LEU A 107 0.13 4.47 8.99
CA LEU A 107 -0.79 5.05 9.97
C LEU A 107 -0.74 4.26 11.26
N ASP A 108 -0.93 4.93 12.38
CA ASP A 108 -1.12 4.24 13.64
C ASP A 108 -2.50 3.52 13.64
N PRO A 109 -2.70 2.49 14.46
CA PRO A 109 -3.96 1.76 14.51
C PRO A 109 -5.20 2.62 14.85
N SER A 110 -5.00 3.78 15.48
CA SER A 110 -6.08 4.73 15.78
C SER A 110 -6.37 5.69 14.61
N GLY A 111 -5.50 5.76 13.61
CA GLY A 111 -5.59 6.72 12.51
C GLY A 111 -5.23 8.16 12.89
N ALA A 112 -4.77 8.41 14.13
CA ALA A 112 -4.47 9.76 14.60
C ALA A 112 -3.10 10.28 14.12
N ARG A 113 -2.15 9.38 13.86
CA ARG A 113 -0.78 9.75 13.45
C ARG A 113 -0.37 9.05 12.17
N LEU A 114 0.35 9.80 11.36
CA LEU A 114 1.00 9.32 10.14
C LEU A 114 2.51 9.42 10.30
N VAL A 115 3.23 8.40 9.89
CA VAL A 115 4.67 8.43 9.74
C VAL A 115 5.02 8.18 8.29
N SER A 116 5.86 9.04 7.74
CA SER A 116 6.40 8.90 6.39
C SER A 116 7.92 8.82 6.43
N GLY A 117 8.48 7.98 5.58
CA GLY A 117 9.92 7.82 5.41
C GLY A 117 10.29 7.99 3.95
N GLY A 118 11.47 8.53 3.67
CA GLY A 118 11.86 8.82 2.31
C GLY A 118 13.31 8.53 1.97
N MET A 119 13.62 8.75 0.69
CA MET A 119 14.98 8.70 0.15
C MET A 119 15.82 9.90 0.63
N ASP A 120 15.23 10.87 1.31
CA ASP A 120 15.92 11.97 1.99
C ASP A 120 16.49 11.55 3.36
N CYS A 121 16.47 10.26 3.67
CA CYS A 121 17.01 9.64 4.88
C CYS A 121 16.32 10.09 6.17
N THR A 122 15.11 10.64 6.06
CA THR A 122 14.36 11.14 7.22
C THR A 122 13.05 10.39 7.42
N LEU A 123 12.65 10.29 8.69
CA LEU A 123 11.31 9.94 9.12
C LEU A 123 10.60 11.19 9.60
N LYS A 124 9.40 11.42 9.10
CA LYS A 124 8.57 12.57 9.47
C LYS A 124 7.29 12.11 10.14
N PHE A 125 7.00 12.71 11.26
CA PHE A 125 5.88 12.38 12.13
C PHE A 125 4.83 13.47 12.03
N HIS A 126 3.60 13.07 11.69
CA HIS A 126 2.46 13.96 11.51
C HIS A 126 1.35 13.55 12.48
N ASP A 127 0.68 14.54 13.05
CA ASP A 127 -0.46 14.36 13.93
C ASP A 127 -1.67 15.06 13.31
N PHE A 128 -2.68 14.29 12.91
CA PHE A 128 -3.85 14.83 12.25
C PHE A 128 -4.67 15.77 13.14
N ALA A 129 -4.64 15.57 14.48
CA ALA A 129 -5.34 16.47 15.40
C ALA A 129 -4.73 17.87 15.44
N SER A 130 -3.45 18.00 15.13
CA SER A 130 -2.71 19.28 15.11
C SER A 130 -2.61 19.91 13.73
N MET A 131 -3.03 19.21 12.69
CA MET A 131 -3.02 19.70 11.31
C MET A 131 -4.25 20.55 11.00
N THR A 132 -4.00 21.64 10.29
CA THR A 132 -5.04 22.48 9.69
C THR A 132 -4.74 22.62 8.19
N PRO A 133 -5.71 22.99 7.34
CA PRO A 133 -5.47 23.23 5.92
C PRO A 133 -4.34 24.23 5.62
N THR A 134 -4.06 25.12 6.57
CA THR A 134 -2.98 26.12 6.48
C THR A 134 -1.68 25.70 7.15
N THR A 135 -1.70 24.68 8.01
CA THR A 135 -0.55 24.22 8.78
C THR A 135 -0.36 22.73 8.60
N ILE A 136 0.18 22.36 7.45
CA ILE A 136 0.48 20.97 7.09
C ILE A 136 1.98 20.76 7.25
N ARG A 137 2.42 20.34 8.45
CA ARG A 137 3.84 20.06 8.69
C ARG A 137 4.03 18.89 9.66
N ALA A 138 5.15 18.22 9.53
CA ALA A 138 5.58 17.24 10.52
C ALA A 138 5.88 17.95 11.86
N PHE A 139 5.41 17.40 12.96
CA PHE A 139 5.76 17.90 14.28
C PHE A 139 7.17 17.49 14.70
N LYS A 140 7.70 16.40 14.14
CA LYS A 140 9.04 15.90 14.36
C LYS A 140 9.63 15.32 13.08
N SER A 141 10.91 15.58 12.86
CA SER A 141 11.72 14.92 11.82
C SER A 141 12.90 14.23 12.50
N VAL A 142 13.13 12.98 12.17
CA VAL A 142 14.15 12.13 12.78
C VAL A 142 14.96 11.46 11.70
N ASP A 143 16.29 11.48 11.81
CA ASP A 143 17.16 10.58 11.07
C ASP A 143 17.30 9.27 11.87
N PRO A 144 16.74 8.15 11.39
CA PRO A 144 16.81 6.88 12.10
C PRO A 144 18.23 6.30 12.14
N THR A 145 19.15 6.82 11.32
CA THR A 145 20.53 6.33 11.23
C THR A 145 21.47 7.13 12.15
N ALA A 146 21.04 8.29 12.64
CA ALA A 146 21.82 9.12 13.52
C ALA A 146 22.24 8.36 14.79
N THR A 147 23.52 8.41 15.12
CA THR A 147 24.08 7.87 16.34
C THR A 147 24.58 9.01 17.22
N LYS A 148 24.38 8.88 18.54
CA LYS A 148 24.77 9.93 19.52
C LYS A 148 26.29 10.12 19.64
N SER A 149 27.08 9.19 19.06
CA SER A 149 28.53 9.10 19.30
C SER A 149 29.44 9.62 18.18
N SER A 150 28.87 9.95 16.99
CA SER A 150 29.70 10.37 15.85
C SER A 150 29.08 11.57 15.14
N ALA A 151 29.88 12.61 14.92
CA ALA A 151 29.50 13.79 14.14
C ALA A 151 29.42 13.52 12.62
N ASN A 152 30.05 12.44 12.15
CA ASN A 152 30.12 12.04 10.75
C ASN A 152 29.39 10.71 10.56
N VAL A 153 28.07 10.69 10.74
CA VAL A 153 27.24 9.52 10.47
C VAL A 153 26.77 9.61 9.04
N GLU A 154 27.03 8.54 8.28
CA GLU A 154 26.42 8.37 6.96
C GLU A 154 24.91 8.23 7.11
N THR A 155 24.17 9.00 6.34
CA THR A 155 22.71 8.93 6.30
C THR A 155 22.29 7.90 5.27
N HIS A 156 21.28 7.10 5.60
CA HIS A 156 20.79 6.02 4.73
C HIS A 156 19.30 6.15 4.48
N PRO A 157 18.83 5.87 3.26
CA PRO A 157 17.42 5.94 2.93
C PRO A 157 16.58 5.01 3.79
N VAL A 158 15.36 5.44 4.06
CA VAL A 158 14.37 4.62 4.75
C VAL A 158 13.69 3.74 3.71
N HIS A 159 13.77 2.42 3.89
CA HIS A 159 13.10 1.47 3.01
C HIS A 159 11.67 1.18 3.47
N GLN A 160 11.48 1.06 4.78
CA GLN A 160 10.18 0.78 5.34
C GLN A 160 10.02 1.35 6.75
N ALA A 161 8.82 1.81 7.05
CA ALA A 161 8.37 2.16 8.39
C ALA A 161 6.96 1.60 8.58
N LEU A 162 6.72 0.88 9.67
CA LEU A 162 5.43 0.24 9.95
C LEU A 162 5.08 0.37 11.43
N PHE A 163 3.90 0.92 11.72
CA PHE A 163 3.33 0.81 13.05
C PHE A 163 3.01 -0.65 13.39
N ASN A 164 3.20 -0.98 14.65
CA ASN A 164 2.75 -2.27 15.16
C ASN A 164 1.21 -2.28 15.19
N PRO A 165 0.56 -3.22 14.51
CA PRO A 165 -0.92 -3.26 14.44
C PRO A 165 -1.58 -3.53 15.79
N LEU A 166 -0.85 -4.15 16.73
CA LEU A 166 -1.33 -4.51 18.07
C LEU A 166 -0.89 -3.51 19.15
N SER A 167 0.02 -2.57 18.82
CA SER A 167 0.57 -1.62 19.79
C SER A 167 0.99 -0.33 19.10
N ALA A 168 0.18 0.71 19.19
CA ALA A 168 0.47 2.02 18.61
C ALA A 168 1.78 2.68 19.13
N GLY A 169 2.40 2.11 20.17
CA GLY A 169 3.63 2.62 20.76
C GLY A 169 4.91 2.25 20.02
N HIS A 170 4.87 1.33 19.06
CA HIS A 170 6.06 0.79 18.41
C HIS A 170 6.00 0.94 16.90
N ILE A 171 7.09 1.39 16.31
CA ILE A 171 7.28 1.54 14.86
C ILE A 171 8.53 0.77 14.46
N LEU A 172 8.37 -0.23 13.58
CA LEU A 172 9.51 -0.93 12.97
C LEU A 172 10.03 -0.07 11.82
N VAL A 173 11.33 0.21 11.84
CA VAL A 173 12.01 0.98 10.81
C VAL A 173 13.15 0.16 10.20
N ALA A 174 13.08 -0.03 8.90
CA ALA A 174 14.14 -0.61 8.09
C ALA A 174 14.76 0.48 7.20
N THR A 175 16.08 0.55 7.23
CA THR A 175 16.88 1.45 6.42
C THR A 175 17.87 0.63 5.58
N ALA A 176 18.64 1.28 4.72
CA ALA A 176 19.73 0.63 3.97
C ALA A 176 20.90 0.16 4.87
N LEU A 177 20.63 -0.04 6.16
CA LEU A 177 21.57 -0.61 7.14
C LEU A 177 21.19 -2.05 7.49
N PRO A 178 22.14 -2.85 7.99
CA PRO A 178 21.85 -4.20 8.49
C PRO A 178 21.15 -4.23 9.84
N GLN A 179 20.88 -3.08 10.43
CA GLN A 179 20.28 -2.93 11.75
C GLN A 179 18.92 -2.26 11.64
N ALA A 180 17.85 -3.01 11.85
CA ALA A 180 16.53 -2.43 12.01
C ALA A 180 16.38 -1.82 13.40
N LYS A 181 15.51 -0.83 13.52
CA LYS A 181 15.22 -0.13 14.76
C LYS A 181 13.73 -0.17 15.08
N ILE A 182 13.44 -0.17 16.36
CA ILE A 182 12.10 0.08 16.88
C ILE A 182 12.08 1.48 17.46
N LEU A 183 11.20 2.31 16.96
CA LEU A 183 10.97 3.66 17.42
C LEU A 183 9.69 3.74 18.25
N SER A 184 9.64 4.70 19.14
CA SER A 184 8.41 5.08 19.83
C SER A 184 7.47 5.83 18.88
N ARG A 185 6.22 5.98 19.29
CA ARG A 185 5.21 6.82 18.61
C ARG A 185 5.67 8.28 18.44
N ASP A 186 6.59 8.73 19.30
CA ASP A 186 7.13 10.09 19.27
C ASP A 186 8.50 10.18 18.57
N GLY A 187 8.96 9.07 17.96
CA GLY A 187 10.17 9.02 17.16
C GLY A 187 11.46 8.88 17.97
N ASP A 188 11.39 8.36 19.20
CA ASP A 188 12.57 8.04 19.98
C ASP A 188 12.97 6.58 19.78
N VAL A 189 14.27 6.30 19.70
CA VAL A 189 14.77 4.93 19.50
C VAL A 189 14.58 4.14 20.80
N LEU A 190 13.74 3.13 20.76
CA LEU A 190 13.48 2.20 21.87
C LEU A 190 14.45 1.02 21.83
N THR A 191 14.63 0.43 20.65
CA THR A 191 15.43 -0.77 20.47
C THR A 191 16.15 -0.69 19.12
N GLU A 192 17.40 -1.13 19.10
CA GLU A 192 18.19 -1.34 17.89
C GLU A 192 18.65 -2.78 17.87
N PHE A 193 18.36 -3.48 16.77
CA PHE A 193 18.77 -4.86 16.60
C PHE A 193 20.24 -4.95 16.22
N VAL A 194 20.89 -6.02 16.70
CA VAL A 194 22.31 -6.23 16.45
C VAL A 194 22.57 -6.50 14.97
N LYS A 195 23.65 -6.00 14.42
CA LYS A 195 24.15 -6.43 13.11
C LYS A 195 24.90 -7.76 13.21
N GLY A 196 24.87 -8.51 12.13
CA GLY A 196 25.64 -9.74 12.01
C GLY A 196 27.12 -9.48 11.75
N ASP A 197 27.91 -10.52 11.93
CA ASP A 197 29.34 -10.52 11.60
C ASP A 197 29.49 -10.92 10.11
N MET A 198 30.02 -9.99 9.30
CA MET A 198 30.22 -10.19 7.88
C MET A 198 31.31 -11.23 7.53
N TYR A 199 32.15 -11.58 8.49
CA TYR A 199 33.21 -12.59 8.31
C TYR A 199 32.70 -14.02 8.50
N LEU A 200 31.51 -14.20 9.12
CA LEU A 200 30.90 -15.51 9.27
C LEU A 200 30.18 -15.92 7.97
N ARG A 201 30.61 -17.03 7.40
CA ARG A 201 30.01 -17.58 6.17
C ARG A 201 28.64 -18.23 6.41
N ASP A 202 28.44 -18.78 7.58
CA ASP A 202 27.20 -19.45 7.95
C ASP A 202 26.19 -18.44 8.46
N MET A 203 25.15 -18.21 7.66
CA MET A 203 24.08 -17.25 7.98
C MET A 203 23.27 -17.64 9.22
N HIS A 204 23.26 -18.92 9.62
CA HIS A 204 22.57 -19.37 10.83
C HIS A 204 23.33 -18.95 12.10
N ASN A 205 24.65 -18.84 12.02
CA ASN A 205 25.49 -18.52 13.16
C ASN A 205 25.69 -17.01 13.36
N THR A 206 25.31 -16.17 12.42
CA THR A 206 25.34 -14.71 12.60
C THR A 206 24.16 -14.25 13.45
N LYS A 207 24.38 -13.31 14.37
CA LYS A 207 23.37 -12.82 15.31
C LYS A 207 22.40 -11.79 14.72
N GLY A 208 22.65 -11.30 13.52
CA GLY A 208 21.86 -10.30 12.82
C GLY A 208 22.15 -10.29 11.33
N HIS A 209 21.48 -9.40 10.58
CA HIS A 209 21.77 -9.19 9.16
C HIS A 209 23.18 -8.68 8.96
N ILE A 210 23.83 -9.14 7.89
CA ILE A 210 25.19 -8.71 7.53
C ILE A 210 25.20 -7.67 6.43
N SER A 211 24.07 -7.46 5.78
CA SER A 211 23.89 -6.48 4.72
C SER A 211 22.55 -5.77 4.87
N GLU A 212 22.28 -4.87 3.99
CA GLU A 212 21.11 -4.01 3.91
C GLU A 212 19.79 -4.74 4.11
N ILE A 213 18.90 -4.15 4.92
CA ILE A 213 17.53 -4.61 5.10
C ILE A 213 16.65 -3.96 4.05
N THR A 214 15.91 -4.78 3.32
CA THR A 214 15.03 -4.32 2.24
C THR A 214 13.62 -4.02 2.74
N THR A 215 13.12 -4.83 3.66
CA THR A 215 11.75 -4.75 4.13
C THR A 215 11.58 -5.44 5.50
N GLY A 216 10.45 -5.26 6.12
CA GLY A 216 10.10 -5.96 7.35
C GLY A 216 8.60 -5.86 7.62
N THR A 217 8.10 -6.68 8.52
CA THR A 217 6.70 -6.64 8.96
C THR A 217 6.56 -7.14 10.39
N TRP A 218 5.43 -6.81 11.00
CA TRP A 218 5.08 -7.26 12.32
C TRP A 218 4.41 -8.63 12.31
N HIS A 219 4.55 -9.36 13.40
CA HIS A 219 3.76 -10.55 13.63
C HIS A 219 2.28 -10.17 13.82
N PRO A 220 1.36 -10.90 13.18
CA PRO A 220 -0.05 -10.52 13.19
C PRO A 220 -0.73 -10.66 14.55
N THR A 221 -0.26 -11.57 15.41
CA THR A 221 -0.90 -11.87 16.71
C THR A 221 0.01 -11.65 17.93
N ASP A 222 1.32 -11.53 17.74
CA ASP A 222 2.27 -11.24 18.83
C ASP A 222 2.88 -9.85 18.65
N ARG A 223 2.55 -8.93 19.54
CA ARG A 223 3.03 -7.55 19.51
C ARG A 223 4.55 -7.39 19.69
N ASN A 224 5.23 -8.41 20.19
CA ASN A 224 6.66 -8.35 20.47
C ASN A 224 7.52 -8.91 19.34
N LEU A 225 6.90 -9.57 18.35
CA LEU A 225 7.62 -10.20 17.26
C LEU A 225 7.52 -9.39 15.97
N CYS A 226 8.65 -9.31 15.28
CA CYS A 226 8.71 -8.78 13.91
C CYS A 226 9.69 -9.61 13.07
N VAL A 227 9.56 -9.50 11.77
CA VAL A 227 10.47 -10.10 10.79
C VAL A 227 11.09 -9.02 9.93
N THR A 228 12.36 -9.17 9.61
CA THR A 228 13.08 -8.35 8.63
C THR A 228 13.64 -9.23 7.54
N ALA A 229 13.69 -8.69 6.33
CA ALA A 229 14.25 -9.34 5.16
C ALA A 229 15.42 -8.52 4.63
N GLY A 230 16.50 -9.18 4.24
CA GLY A 230 17.72 -8.50 3.82
C GLY A 230 18.27 -8.96 2.49
N THR A 231 19.24 -8.22 1.99
CA THR A 231 19.99 -8.57 0.79
C THR A 231 20.97 -9.73 1.02
N ASP A 232 21.11 -10.18 2.27
CA ASP A 232 21.92 -11.34 2.69
C ASP A 232 21.23 -12.70 2.48
N SER A 233 20.10 -12.73 1.77
CA SER A 233 19.27 -13.94 1.53
C SER A 233 18.64 -14.50 2.79
N THR A 234 18.43 -13.68 3.82
CA THR A 234 17.84 -14.15 5.07
C THR A 234 16.59 -13.36 5.44
N LEU A 235 15.68 -14.07 6.10
CA LEU A 235 14.62 -13.48 6.91
C LEU A 235 15.00 -13.72 8.37
N ARG A 236 14.90 -12.69 9.20
CA ARG A 236 15.22 -12.78 10.62
C ARG A 236 14.03 -12.37 11.45
N ILE A 237 13.65 -13.24 12.37
CA ILE A 237 12.56 -13.02 13.32
C ILE A 237 13.17 -12.51 14.61
N TRP A 238 12.64 -11.37 15.08
CA TRP A 238 13.14 -10.66 16.25
C TRP A 238 12.09 -10.60 17.34
N ASP A 239 12.55 -10.64 18.57
CA ASP A 239 11.79 -10.22 19.75
C ASP A 239 12.30 -8.84 20.18
N ILE A 240 11.40 -7.85 20.25
CA ILE A 240 11.76 -6.46 20.64
C ILE A 240 12.37 -6.37 22.04
N ASN A 241 12.09 -7.35 22.89
CA ASN A 241 12.65 -7.43 24.24
C ASN A 241 14.07 -8.04 24.26
N HIS A 242 14.51 -8.66 23.16
CA HIS A 242 15.80 -9.36 23.04
C HIS A 242 16.57 -8.93 21.78
N SER A 243 17.03 -7.66 21.76
CA SER A 243 17.67 -7.06 20.58
C SER A 243 19.07 -7.59 20.25
N ARG A 244 19.70 -8.34 21.15
CA ARG A 244 21.11 -8.79 21.02
C ARG A 244 21.28 -10.03 20.16
N SER A 245 20.20 -10.68 19.75
CA SER A 245 20.19 -11.80 18.81
C SER A 245 18.80 -11.97 18.22
N GLN A 246 18.74 -12.45 16.98
CA GLN A 246 17.45 -12.89 16.41
C GLN A 246 16.94 -14.12 17.20
N LYS A 247 15.59 -14.25 17.19
CA LYS A 247 14.92 -15.45 17.71
C LYS A 247 15.06 -16.63 16.75
N GLU A 248 14.87 -16.38 15.48
CA GLU A 248 14.93 -17.35 14.39
C GLU A 248 15.57 -16.74 13.14
N VAL A 249 16.18 -17.59 12.32
CA VAL A 249 16.70 -17.21 11.00
C VAL A 249 16.23 -18.18 9.94
N ILE A 250 15.70 -17.64 8.85
CA ILE A 250 15.30 -18.39 7.68
C ILE A 250 16.28 -18.03 6.56
N VAL A 251 17.04 -19.01 6.08
CA VAL A 251 17.97 -18.81 4.98
C VAL A 251 17.30 -19.22 3.68
N HIS A 252 17.06 -18.25 2.81
CA HIS A 252 16.57 -18.51 1.47
C HIS A 252 17.69 -19.12 0.62
N LYS A 253 17.41 -20.25 -0.03
CA LYS A 253 18.33 -20.93 -0.92
C LYS A 253 17.83 -20.82 -2.35
N SER A 254 18.39 -19.85 -3.07
CA SER A 254 18.10 -19.69 -4.48
C SER A 254 18.58 -20.90 -5.29
N LYS A 255 17.76 -21.31 -6.25
CA LYS A 255 18.08 -22.35 -7.24
C LYS A 255 18.30 -21.78 -8.63
N ALA A 256 18.24 -20.45 -8.76
CA ALA A 256 18.50 -19.77 -10.01
C ALA A 256 19.95 -19.99 -10.47
N ALA A 257 20.14 -20.15 -11.76
CA ALA A 257 21.47 -20.32 -12.35
C ALA A 257 22.37 -19.10 -12.05
N GLY A 258 23.58 -19.36 -11.58
CA GLY A 258 24.54 -18.31 -11.24
C GLY A 258 24.34 -17.60 -9.92
N SER A 259 23.30 -17.93 -9.15
CA SER A 259 22.99 -17.29 -7.86
C SER A 259 23.96 -17.67 -6.74
N ALA A 260 24.78 -18.71 -6.91
CA ALA A 260 25.58 -19.33 -5.84
C ALA A 260 24.76 -19.68 -4.59
N GLY A 261 23.48 -19.99 -4.77
CA GLY A 261 22.53 -20.32 -3.71
C GLY A 261 22.01 -19.10 -2.93
N ARG A 262 22.28 -17.88 -3.37
CA ARG A 262 21.84 -16.63 -2.70
C ARG A 262 20.95 -15.80 -3.60
N SER A 263 19.98 -15.10 -3.01
CA SER A 263 19.15 -14.11 -3.68
C SER A 263 18.72 -13.04 -2.68
N ARG A 264 18.61 -11.80 -3.12
CA ARG A 264 18.12 -10.70 -2.29
C ARG A 264 16.66 -10.93 -1.97
N MET A 265 16.26 -10.78 -0.72
CA MET A 265 14.86 -10.75 -0.35
C MET A 265 14.28 -9.40 -0.73
N THR A 266 13.11 -9.37 -1.38
CA THR A 266 12.53 -8.14 -1.90
C THR A 266 11.27 -7.71 -1.15
N ALA A 267 10.45 -8.67 -0.71
CA ALA A 267 9.24 -8.39 0.04
C ALA A 267 8.97 -9.49 1.06
N VAL A 268 8.26 -9.12 2.13
CA VAL A 268 7.80 -10.05 3.17
C VAL A 268 6.44 -9.62 3.69
N ALA A 269 5.55 -10.58 3.89
CA ALA A 269 4.26 -10.37 4.55
C ALA A 269 4.01 -11.48 5.57
N TRP A 270 3.39 -11.11 6.69
CA TRP A 270 3.00 -12.04 7.75
C TRP A 270 1.51 -11.89 8.01
N GLY A 271 0.75 -12.93 7.78
CA GLY A 271 -0.71 -12.90 7.88
C GLY A 271 -1.23 -13.89 8.91
N SER A 272 -2.39 -13.61 9.45
CA SER A 272 -3.13 -14.48 10.35
C SER A 272 -4.55 -14.62 9.84
N PRO A 273 -5.07 -15.84 9.65
CA PRO A 273 -6.47 -16.02 9.30
C PRO A 273 -7.38 -15.54 10.43
N MET A 274 -8.34 -14.68 10.13
CA MET A 274 -9.28 -14.13 11.14
C MET A 274 -10.18 -15.20 11.77
N GLN A 275 -10.38 -16.33 11.12
CA GLN A 275 -11.32 -17.39 11.55
C GLN A 275 -10.63 -18.60 12.21
N GLY A 276 -9.44 -18.40 12.75
CA GLY A 276 -8.64 -19.49 13.31
C GLY A 276 -7.93 -20.31 12.25
N GLY A 277 -6.67 -20.52 12.44
CA GLY A 277 -5.76 -21.21 11.54
C GLY A 277 -4.32 -20.82 11.88
N SER A 278 -3.37 -21.50 11.29
CA SER A 278 -1.96 -21.18 11.47
C SER A 278 -1.63 -19.87 10.77
N ASN A 279 -0.83 -19.04 11.42
CA ASN A 279 -0.23 -17.89 10.77
C ASN A 279 0.58 -18.32 9.54
N ILE A 280 0.66 -17.47 8.55
CA ILE A 280 1.47 -17.69 7.34
C ILE A 280 2.48 -16.58 7.17
N LEU A 281 3.70 -16.95 6.82
CA LEU A 281 4.77 -16.04 6.45
C LEU A 281 5.10 -16.26 4.97
N VAL A 282 5.02 -15.21 4.17
CA VAL A 282 5.33 -15.27 2.73
C VAL A 282 6.44 -14.29 2.43
N SER A 283 7.37 -14.69 1.60
CA SER A 283 8.45 -13.82 1.14
C SER A 283 8.69 -13.97 -0.34
N ALA A 284 9.09 -12.88 -0.97
CA ALA A 284 9.55 -12.83 -2.36
C ALA A 284 11.05 -12.54 -2.41
N ALA A 285 11.71 -13.08 -3.43
CA ALA A 285 13.12 -12.87 -3.66
C ALA A 285 13.39 -12.43 -5.10
N LEU A 286 14.54 -11.80 -5.31
CA LEU A 286 14.97 -11.26 -6.61
C LEU A 286 15.15 -12.32 -7.70
N ASP A 287 15.32 -13.59 -7.32
CA ASP A 287 15.36 -14.72 -8.25
C ASP A 287 13.98 -15.09 -8.85
N GLY A 288 12.96 -14.33 -8.52
CA GLY A 288 11.58 -14.54 -8.97
C GLY A 288 10.82 -15.57 -8.13
N SER A 289 11.42 -16.08 -7.07
CA SER A 289 10.76 -17.06 -6.20
C SER A 289 9.84 -16.42 -5.18
N LEU A 290 8.75 -17.11 -4.90
CA LEU A 290 7.80 -16.80 -3.84
C LEU A 290 7.73 -18.01 -2.89
N VAL A 291 8.00 -17.79 -1.62
CA VAL A 291 8.12 -18.88 -0.64
C VAL A 291 7.20 -18.62 0.54
N MET A 292 6.46 -19.63 0.93
CA MET A 292 5.53 -19.61 2.04
C MET A 292 5.98 -20.56 3.15
N TRP A 293 6.01 -20.10 4.39
CA TRP A 293 6.23 -20.89 5.59
C TRP A 293 5.00 -20.87 6.51
N SER A 294 4.92 -21.85 7.41
CA SER A 294 4.05 -21.72 8.57
C SER A 294 4.53 -20.52 9.40
N GLY A 295 3.62 -19.59 9.70
CA GLY A 295 3.98 -18.35 10.41
C GLY A 295 4.35 -18.57 11.89
N ASP A 296 3.98 -19.73 12.45
CA ASP A 296 4.27 -20.10 13.84
C ASP A 296 5.50 -21.04 13.94
N GLY A 297 6.14 -21.35 12.79
CA GLY A 297 7.24 -22.30 12.71
C GLY A 297 6.78 -23.76 12.62
N PRO A 298 7.71 -24.71 12.59
CA PRO A 298 9.16 -24.53 12.43
C PRO A 298 9.53 -23.98 11.03
N PHE A 299 10.52 -23.10 10.97
CA PHE A 299 10.95 -22.44 9.72
C PHE A 299 12.05 -23.23 8.97
N SER A 300 12.27 -24.49 9.32
CA SER A 300 13.29 -25.34 8.69
C SER A 300 12.95 -25.76 7.27
N ARG A 301 11.66 -25.83 6.94
CA ARG A 301 11.15 -26.18 5.61
C ARG A 301 10.02 -25.23 5.21
N PRO A 302 10.02 -24.73 3.96
CA PRO A 302 8.87 -23.99 3.44
C PRO A 302 7.65 -24.93 3.33
N ALA A 303 6.48 -24.37 3.59
CA ALA A 303 5.20 -25.04 3.35
C ALA A 303 4.91 -25.15 1.85
N ALA A 304 5.29 -24.12 1.09
CA ALA A 304 5.22 -24.10 -0.36
C ALA A 304 6.29 -23.17 -0.96
N GLU A 305 6.71 -23.47 -2.19
CA GLU A 305 7.69 -22.69 -2.93
C GLU A 305 7.26 -22.64 -4.40
N VAL A 306 7.23 -21.44 -4.98
CA VAL A 306 7.05 -21.18 -6.41
C VAL A 306 8.31 -20.48 -6.90
N ARG A 307 9.02 -21.05 -7.88
CA ARG A 307 10.32 -20.52 -8.31
C ARG A 307 10.19 -19.41 -9.34
N ASP A 308 9.24 -19.58 -10.25
CA ASP A 308 9.01 -18.68 -11.36
C ASP A 308 7.72 -17.89 -11.12
N ALA A 309 7.56 -17.37 -9.89
CA ALA A 309 6.41 -16.56 -9.54
C ALA A 309 6.45 -15.23 -10.30
N HIS A 310 7.62 -14.63 -10.43
CA HIS A 310 7.89 -13.44 -11.26
C HIS A 310 9.17 -13.66 -12.08
N VAL A 311 9.41 -12.78 -13.03
CA VAL A 311 10.63 -12.87 -13.85
C VAL A 311 11.87 -12.66 -12.96
N SER A 312 12.84 -13.56 -13.10
CA SER A 312 14.08 -13.48 -12.34
C SER A 312 14.83 -12.18 -12.63
N ASN A 313 15.48 -11.62 -11.60
CA ASN A 313 16.14 -10.32 -11.61
C ASN A 313 15.21 -9.11 -11.79
N THR A 314 13.91 -9.27 -11.62
CA THR A 314 12.98 -8.17 -11.43
C THR A 314 12.60 -8.02 -9.96
N TRP A 315 12.43 -6.78 -9.52
CA TRP A 315 12.13 -6.50 -8.12
C TRP A 315 10.64 -6.71 -7.84
N THR A 316 10.30 -7.70 -7.02
CA THR A 316 8.93 -7.85 -6.49
C THR A 316 8.79 -6.97 -5.26
N GLY A 317 8.28 -5.75 -5.46
CA GLY A 317 8.19 -4.74 -4.41
C GLY A 317 6.94 -4.85 -3.56
N GLY A 318 5.86 -5.36 -4.13
CA GLY A 318 4.57 -5.48 -3.48
C GLY A 318 4.23 -6.92 -3.10
N LEU A 319 3.88 -7.14 -1.84
CA LEU A 319 3.42 -8.42 -1.31
C LEU A 319 2.48 -8.16 -0.14
N ASP A 320 1.28 -8.71 -0.20
CA ASP A 320 0.32 -8.63 0.90
C ASP A 320 -0.54 -9.88 1.00
N ILE A 321 -1.15 -10.08 2.18
CA ILE A 321 -1.98 -11.23 2.50
C ILE A 321 -3.36 -10.71 2.88
N SER A 322 -4.40 -11.33 2.34
CA SER A 322 -5.79 -10.98 2.67
C SER A 322 -6.09 -11.22 4.16
N ALA A 323 -7.05 -10.46 4.69
CA ALA A 323 -7.43 -10.54 6.10
C ALA A 323 -7.91 -11.93 6.54
N ASP A 324 -8.42 -12.74 5.60
CA ASP A 324 -8.81 -14.13 5.84
C ASP A 324 -7.67 -15.13 5.70
N GLY A 325 -6.46 -14.68 5.34
CA GLY A 325 -5.27 -15.51 5.16
C GLY A 325 -5.32 -16.47 3.96
N ARG A 326 -6.30 -16.33 3.06
CA ARG A 326 -6.51 -17.24 1.92
C ARG A 326 -5.83 -16.79 0.65
N LEU A 327 -5.76 -15.50 0.44
CA LEU A 327 -5.21 -14.91 -0.76
C LEU A 327 -3.91 -14.19 -0.46
N VAL A 328 -2.99 -14.29 -1.39
CA VAL A 328 -1.75 -13.53 -1.42
C VAL A 328 -1.73 -12.76 -2.72
N VAL A 329 -1.45 -11.49 -2.68
CA VAL A 329 -1.24 -10.65 -3.87
C VAL A 329 0.23 -10.29 -3.98
N THR A 330 0.77 -10.37 -5.17
CA THR A 330 2.15 -9.96 -5.48
C THR A 330 2.17 -9.01 -6.65
N ARG A 331 3.06 -8.03 -6.59
CA ARG A 331 3.34 -7.09 -7.66
C ARG A 331 4.83 -7.14 -8.02
N GLY A 332 5.12 -7.61 -9.20
CA GLY A 332 6.48 -7.70 -9.73
C GLY A 332 6.88 -6.47 -10.54
N GLY A 333 8.18 -6.23 -10.67
CA GLY A 333 8.75 -5.31 -11.64
C GLY A 333 8.79 -5.88 -13.08
N ASP A 334 8.08 -6.99 -13.29
CA ASP A 334 7.86 -7.64 -14.58
C ASP A 334 6.53 -7.25 -15.22
N ASP A 335 5.97 -6.11 -14.80
CA ASP A 335 4.69 -5.56 -15.26
C ASP A 335 3.50 -6.48 -15.00
N THR A 336 3.60 -7.34 -13.97
CA THR A 336 2.52 -8.25 -13.60
C THR A 336 2.08 -8.10 -12.15
N ILE A 337 0.77 -8.19 -11.95
CA ILE A 337 0.13 -8.40 -10.66
C ILE A 337 -0.44 -9.81 -10.64
N LYS A 338 -0.13 -10.58 -9.62
CA LYS A 338 -0.56 -11.98 -9.50
C LYS A 338 -1.28 -12.22 -8.18
N MET A 339 -2.34 -13.02 -8.25
CA MET A 339 -3.10 -13.48 -7.10
C MET A 339 -2.88 -14.97 -6.87
N TRP A 340 -2.68 -15.37 -5.61
CA TRP A 340 -2.34 -16.73 -5.21
C TRP A 340 -3.31 -17.24 -4.13
N ASP A 341 -3.71 -18.51 -4.19
CA ASP A 341 -4.42 -19.20 -3.11
C ASP A 341 -3.40 -19.91 -2.19
N THR A 342 -3.41 -19.60 -0.92
CA THR A 342 -2.49 -20.20 0.09
C THR A 342 -2.64 -21.72 0.21
N ARG A 343 -3.80 -22.26 -0.15
CA ARG A 343 -4.08 -23.70 -0.14
C ARG A 343 -3.60 -24.42 -1.40
N LYS A 344 -3.45 -23.68 -2.51
CA LYS A 344 -3.00 -24.17 -3.82
C LYS A 344 -1.86 -23.32 -4.36
N PHE A 345 -0.83 -23.15 -3.55
CA PHE A 345 0.27 -22.20 -3.78
C PHE A 345 1.30 -22.71 -4.81
N LYS A 346 0.83 -23.15 -5.98
CA LYS A 346 1.71 -23.62 -7.08
C LYS A 346 1.58 -22.78 -8.33
N GLN A 347 0.41 -22.25 -8.57
CA GLN A 347 0.09 -21.43 -9.73
C GLN A 347 -0.77 -20.26 -9.28
N PRO A 348 -0.63 -19.08 -9.90
CA PRO A 348 -1.49 -17.95 -9.61
C PRO A 348 -2.93 -18.27 -10.02
N ILE A 349 -3.90 -17.75 -9.27
CA ILE A 349 -5.32 -17.78 -9.64
C ILE A 349 -5.54 -16.88 -10.84
N ASN A 350 -5.00 -15.66 -10.74
CA ASN A 350 -5.07 -14.63 -11.77
C ASN A 350 -3.71 -14.00 -11.98
N THR A 351 -3.43 -13.61 -13.20
CA THR A 351 -2.27 -12.82 -13.60
C THR A 351 -2.76 -11.74 -14.55
N VAL A 352 -2.49 -10.49 -14.20
CA VAL A 352 -2.83 -9.35 -15.03
C VAL A 352 -1.56 -8.56 -15.30
N SER A 353 -1.36 -8.20 -16.57
CA SER A 353 -0.34 -7.22 -16.93
C SER A 353 -0.90 -5.83 -16.63
N HIS A 354 -0.17 -5.05 -15.88
CA HIS A 354 -0.58 -3.70 -15.50
C HIS A 354 0.53 -2.73 -15.89
N ALA A 355 0.24 -1.80 -16.79
CA ALA A 355 1.21 -0.83 -17.33
C ALA A 355 1.83 0.09 -16.25
N SER A 356 1.28 0.07 -15.05
CA SER A 356 1.76 0.84 -13.91
C SER A 356 2.89 0.19 -13.12
N THR A 357 3.24 -1.06 -13.41
CA THR A 357 4.32 -1.77 -12.74
C THR A 357 5.59 -1.57 -13.51
N SER A 358 6.30 -0.49 -13.24
CA SER A 358 7.59 -0.23 -13.91
C SER A 358 8.75 -0.77 -13.10
N ALA A 359 9.74 -1.33 -13.79
CA ALA A 359 11.04 -1.68 -13.21
C ALA A 359 11.78 -0.44 -12.67
N GLN A 360 11.42 0.77 -13.12
CA GLN A 360 11.98 2.02 -12.66
C GLN A 360 11.62 2.35 -11.21
N TYR A 361 10.43 1.90 -10.75
CA TYR A 361 9.95 2.11 -9.39
C TYR A 361 9.75 0.78 -8.65
N PRO A 362 10.82 0.05 -8.36
CA PRO A 362 10.72 -1.30 -7.81
C PRO A 362 10.10 -1.37 -6.42
N THR A 363 10.07 -0.25 -5.69
CA THR A 363 9.51 -0.16 -4.34
C THR A 363 8.01 0.08 -4.30
N SER A 364 7.35 0.11 -5.45
CA SER A 364 5.88 0.25 -5.51
C SER A 364 5.19 -0.87 -4.73
N SER A 365 4.29 -0.50 -3.84
CA SER A 365 3.60 -1.45 -2.98
C SER A 365 2.23 -1.82 -3.53
N ILE A 366 1.73 -2.97 -3.07
CA ILE A 366 0.37 -3.42 -3.25
C ILE A 366 -0.20 -3.82 -1.90
N ARG A 367 -1.47 -3.50 -1.63
CA ARG A 367 -2.11 -3.79 -0.35
C ARG A 367 -3.55 -4.21 -0.54
N PHE A 368 -4.02 -5.14 0.27
CA PHE A 368 -5.45 -5.36 0.44
C PHE A 368 -6.08 -4.23 1.23
N SER A 369 -7.33 -3.90 0.90
CA SER A 369 -8.17 -3.10 1.80
C SER A 369 -8.39 -3.87 3.11
N PRO A 370 -8.70 -3.19 4.24
CA PRO A 370 -8.84 -3.86 5.54
C PRO A 370 -9.88 -4.99 5.58
N ASN A 371 -10.91 -4.89 4.75
CA ASN A 371 -11.94 -5.94 4.57
C ASN A 371 -11.62 -6.93 3.44
N SER A 372 -10.46 -6.78 2.79
CA SER A 372 -10.03 -7.57 1.62
C SER A 372 -11.00 -7.57 0.43
N SER A 373 -11.89 -6.58 0.38
CA SER A 373 -12.82 -6.42 -0.76
C SER A 373 -12.15 -5.84 -1.99
N SER A 374 -11.01 -5.18 -1.82
CA SER A 374 -10.28 -4.52 -2.90
C SER A 374 -8.78 -4.66 -2.71
N VAL A 375 -8.03 -4.54 -3.78
CA VAL A 375 -6.57 -4.46 -3.80
C VAL A 375 -6.18 -3.07 -4.28
N ILE A 376 -5.28 -2.42 -3.57
CA ILE A 376 -4.87 -1.04 -3.82
C ILE A 376 -3.43 -1.03 -4.26
N THR A 377 -3.13 -0.36 -5.36
CA THR A 377 -1.77 -0.20 -5.88
C THR A 377 -1.58 1.17 -6.54
N GLY A 378 -0.39 1.74 -6.46
CA GLY A 378 -0.05 2.98 -7.15
C GLY A 378 0.48 2.71 -8.55
N SER A 379 0.40 3.68 -9.46
CA SER A 379 1.00 3.62 -10.78
C SER A 379 2.24 4.50 -10.90
N GLU A 380 3.07 4.27 -11.91
CA GLU A 380 4.19 5.15 -12.24
C GLU A 380 3.73 6.53 -12.71
N THR A 381 2.50 6.63 -13.22
CA THR A 381 1.88 7.88 -13.66
C THR A 381 1.34 8.71 -12.50
N GLY A 382 1.37 8.18 -11.26
CA GLY A 382 0.88 8.84 -10.06
C GLY A 382 -0.57 8.54 -9.71
N HIS A 383 -1.24 7.69 -10.47
CA HIS A 383 -2.61 7.25 -10.16
C HIS A 383 -2.63 6.16 -9.09
N LEU A 384 -3.69 6.12 -8.32
CA LEU A 384 -4.00 5.05 -7.38
C LEU A 384 -5.08 4.17 -7.99
N HIS A 385 -4.75 2.90 -8.22
CA HIS A 385 -5.70 1.92 -8.76
C HIS A 385 -6.30 1.09 -7.63
N ILE A 386 -7.61 0.90 -7.69
CA ILE A 386 -8.38 0.05 -6.78
C ILE A 386 -8.94 -1.09 -7.61
N LEU A 387 -8.38 -2.27 -7.41
CA LEU A 387 -8.63 -3.45 -8.20
C LEU A 387 -9.56 -4.43 -7.47
N ASN A 388 -10.40 -5.11 -8.22
CA ASN A 388 -11.20 -6.22 -7.68
C ASN A 388 -10.30 -7.45 -7.44
N PRO A 389 -10.27 -8.05 -6.23
CA PRO A 389 -9.43 -9.21 -5.95
C PRO A 389 -9.73 -10.43 -6.82
N ALA A 390 -10.97 -10.57 -7.31
CA ALA A 390 -11.35 -11.73 -8.14
C ALA A 390 -10.83 -11.62 -9.57
N THR A 391 -10.74 -10.42 -10.14
CA THR A 391 -10.37 -10.18 -11.54
C THR A 391 -9.02 -9.48 -11.70
N LEU A 392 -8.59 -8.73 -10.70
CA LEU A 392 -7.44 -7.81 -10.71
C LEU A 392 -7.60 -6.66 -11.73
N LYS A 393 -8.84 -6.33 -12.05
CA LYS A 393 -9.23 -5.20 -12.89
C LYS A 393 -9.99 -4.18 -12.07
#